data_4c63322fa5c19c9c42d71a16dda6971b
#
_entry.id   4c63322fa5c19c9c42d71a16dda6971b
#
_cell.length_a   1.000
_cell.length_b   1.000
_cell.length_c   1.000
_cell.angle_alpha   90.00
_cell.angle_beta   90.00
_cell.angle_gamma   90.00
#
_symmetry.space_group_name_H-M   'P 1'
#
loop_
_entity.id
_entity.type
_entity.pdbx_description
1 polymer ?
#
loop_
_entity_poly.entity_id
_entity_poly.type
_entity_poly.pdbx_seq_one_letter_code
_entity_poly.pdbx_strand_id
1 'polypeptide(L)'
;DVERSRGLGDVYKRQVLYGVETFCQIVQQCGGILPCVQIQDAPDMPNRGYYFDQTRGRVLKLEELKKIADRMCRYKLNQLQLYVEHTYLFRDFSEMWRDQTPLTAEEILELDSYCRERHIELVPSLASFGHLCTLLSTKTYGDLCEMEDSWKEPFSFWNRMRYHTINVSDERSLPLIKKMIAEYMQLFSSNKFNICADETFCLGKYKSKKLAEERGVHRLYIDYVKE
;
A
#
# COMPACT_ATOMS: atom_id res chain seq x y z
N ASP A 1 0.87 -7.41 -30.51
CA ASP A 1 0.90 -8.88 -30.52
C ASP A 1 1.88 -9.50 -29.51
N VAL A 2 3.04 -8.88 -29.24
CA VAL A 2 3.99 -9.38 -28.23
C VAL A 2 3.46 -9.24 -26.79
N GLU A 3 2.76 -8.17 -26.46
CA GLU A 3 2.09 -8.00 -25.16
C GLU A 3 0.97 -9.02 -24.95
N ARG A 4 0.20 -9.32 -26.01
CA ARG A 4 -0.87 -10.32 -25.97
C ARG A 4 -0.35 -11.72 -25.79
N SER A 5 0.80 -12.07 -26.40
CA SER A 5 1.46 -13.37 -26.22
C SER A 5 2.10 -13.53 -24.84
N ARG A 6 2.68 -12.46 -24.27
CA ARG A 6 3.18 -12.47 -22.89
C ARG A 6 2.05 -12.67 -21.89
N GLY A 7 0.91 -11.96 -22.04
CA GLY A 7 -0.25 -12.11 -21.17
C GLY A 7 -0.82 -13.52 -21.17
N LEU A 8 -0.90 -14.19 -22.32
CA LEU A 8 -1.36 -15.59 -22.43
C LEU A 8 -0.38 -16.54 -21.73
N GLY A 9 0.93 -16.38 -21.94
CA GLY A 9 1.94 -17.21 -21.28
C GLY A 9 1.88 -17.14 -19.76
N ASP A 10 1.66 -15.96 -19.20
CA ASP A 10 1.56 -15.77 -17.75
C ASP A 10 0.25 -16.34 -17.17
N VAL A 11 -0.85 -16.30 -17.92
CA VAL A 11 -2.10 -16.95 -17.53
C VAL A 11 -1.91 -18.46 -17.41
N TYR A 12 -1.28 -19.10 -18.42
CA TYR A 12 -1.05 -20.55 -18.40
C TYR A 12 -0.10 -20.96 -17.25
N LYS A 13 0.97 -20.23 -17.02
CA LYS A 13 1.91 -20.51 -15.92
C LYS A 13 1.20 -20.44 -14.56
N ARG A 14 0.36 -19.42 -14.35
CA ARG A 14 -0.43 -19.28 -13.14
C ARG A 14 -1.43 -20.42 -12.95
N GLN A 15 -2.08 -20.86 -14.02
CA GLN A 15 -3.00 -21.99 -13.98
C GLN A 15 -2.28 -23.29 -13.59
N VAL A 16 -1.08 -23.53 -14.15
CA VAL A 16 -0.26 -24.68 -13.77
C VAL A 16 0.12 -24.63 -12.30
N LEU A 17 0.60 -23.48 -11.80
CA LEU A 17 0.90 -23.30 -10.38
C LEU A 17 -0.31 -23.62 -9.49
N TYR A 18 -1.48 -23.11 -9.83
CA TYR A 18 -2.71 -23.35 -9.06
C TYR A 18 -3.16 -24.82 -9.10
N GLY A 19 -2.91 -25.52 -10.22
CA GLY A 19 -3.11 -26.96 -10.32
C GLY A 19 -2.17 -27.73 -9.39
N VAL A 20 -0.89 -27.36 -9.36
CA VAL A 20 0.10 -27.93 -8.44
C VAL A 20 -0.28 -27.69 -6.98
N GLU A 21 -0.69 -26.48 -6.62
CA GLU A 21 -1.15 -26.15 -5.26
C GLU A 21 -2.37 -27.00 -4.85
N THR A 22 -3.34 -27.18 -5.76
CA THR A 22 -4.48 -28.07 -5.53
C THR A 22 -4.02 -29.51 -5.27
N PHE A 23 -3.11 -30.02 -6.11
CA PHE A 23 -2.55 -31.36 -5.94
C PHE A 23 -1.83 -31.51 -4.60
N CYS A 24 -0.98 -30.57 -4.23
CA CYS A 24 -0.29 -30.55 -2.94
C CYS A 24 -1.27 -30.59 -1.75
N GLN A 25 -2.36 -29.85 -1.82
CA GLN A 25 -3.40 -29.86 -0.79
C GLN A 25 -4.11 -31.22 -0.68
N ILE A 26 -4.38 -31.87 -1.82
CA ILE A 26 -4.97 -33.22 -1.83
C ILE A 26 -4.02 -34.23 -1.18
N VAL A 27 -2.73 -34.21 -1.58
CA VAL A 27 -1.72 -35.10 -1.00
C VAL A 27 -1.62 -34.93 0.52
N GLN A 28 -1.60 -33.70 1.00
CA GLN A 28 -1.53 -33.39 2.43
C GLN A 28 -2.76 -33.86 3.21
N GLN A 29 -3.95 -33.83 2.60
CA GLN A 29 -5.20 -34.25 3.26
C GLN A 29 -5.43 -35.76 3.21
N CYS A 30 -4.94 -36.42 2.16
CA CYS A 30 -5.22 -37.85 1.93
C CYS A 30 -4.18 -38.80 2.53
N GLY A 31 -3.11 -38.30 3.16
CA GLY A 31 -2.16 -39.12 3.91
C GLY A 31 -1.41 -40.18 3.05
N GLY A 32 -1.24 -39.96 1.75
CA GLY A 32 -0.47 -40.84 0.87
C GLY A 32 -1.30 -41.79 -0.02
N ILE A 33 -2.61 -41.90 0.19
CA ILE A 33 -3.51 -42.62 -0.72
C ILE A 33 -4.31 -41.57 -1.49
N LEU A 34 -3.98 -41.39 -2.78
CA LEU A 34 -4.64 -40.38 -3.59
C LEU A 34 -5.97 -40.91 -4.14
N PRO A 35 -7.06 -40.17 -4.01
CA PRO A 35 -8.33 -40.51 -4.63
C PRO A 35 -8.24 -40.35 -6.17
N CYS A 36 -8.96 -41.19 -6.90
CA CYS A 36 -9.15 -40.95 -8.33
C CYS A 36 -10.23 -39.88 -8.49
N VAL A 37 -9.81 -38.67 -8.87
CA VAL A 37 -10.70 -37.50 -8.99
C VAL A 37 -10.47 -36.76 -10.30
N GLN A 38 -11.51 -36.14 -10.79
CA GLN A 38 -11.46 -35.16 -11.85
C GLN A 38 -11.90 -33.80 -11.26
N ILE A 39 -11.05 -32.78 -11.40
CA ILE A 39 -11.31 -31.44 -10.86
C ILE A 39 -11.42 -30.47 -12.03
N GLN A 40 -12.54 -29.76 -12.10
CA GLN A 40 -12.75 -28.63 -12.98
C GLN A 40 -12.99 -27.41 -12.10
N ASP A 41 -12.03 -26.47 -12.07
CA ASP A 41 -12.04 -25.30 -11.19
C ASP A 41 -11.66 -24.03 -11.95
N ALA A 42 -12.38 -22.96 -11.68
CA ALA A 42 -12.12 -21.62 -12.18
C ALA A 42 -12.50 -20.58 -11.13
N PRO A 43 -11.76 -19.48 -10.99
CA PRO A 43 -12.11 -18.45 -10.01
C PRO A 43 -13.30 -17.61 -10.50
N ASP A 44 -14.32 -17.41 -9.66
CA ASP A 44 -15.41 -16.46 -9.91
C ASP A 44 -14.92 -15.00 -9.92
N MET A 45 -13.89 -14.70 -9.12
CA MET A 45 -13.26 -13.38 -9.07
C MET A 45 -11.85 -13.44 -9.65
N PRO A 46 -11.56 -12.67 -10.71
CA PRO A 46 -10.22 -12.66 -11.30
C PRO A 46 -9.16 -12.05 -10.38
N ASN A 47 -9.53 -11.03 -9.58
CA ASN A 47 -8.65 -10.40 -8.60
C ASN A 47 -9.05 -10.83 -7.18
N ARG A 48 -8.10 -11.46 -6.48
CA ARG A 48 -8.27 -11.97 -5.12
C ARG A 48 -7.11 -11.44 -4.29
N GLY A 49 -7.35 -10.33 -3.60
CA GLY A 49 -6.31 -9.57 -2.91
C GLY A 49 -6.35 -9.72 -1.41
N TYR A 50 -5.20 -9.42 -0.80
CA TYR A 50 -5.05 -9.19 0.62
C TYR A 50 -4.43 -7.81 0.83
N TYR A 51 -5.08 -6.99 1.63
CA TYR A 51 -4.61 -5.66 2.02
C TYR A 51 -4.10 -5.72 3.45
N PHE A 52 -2.80 -5.51 3.64
CA PHE A 52 -2.14 -5.63 4.92
C PHE A 52 -1.65 -4.27 5.40
N ASP A 53 -2.00 -3.91 6.64
CA ASP A 53 -1.49 -2.70 7.29
C ASP A 53 -0.06 -2.91 7.76
N GLN A 54 0.89 -2.32 7.04
CA GLN A 54 2.33 -2.39 7.34
C GLN A 54 2.79 -1.22 8.23
N THR A 55 1.86 -0.39 8.72
CA THR A 55 2.20 0.84 9.44
C THR A 55 1.74 0.83 10.90
N ARG A 56 0.48 0.42 11.15
CA ARG A 56 -0.14 0.56 12.47
C ARG A 56 -0.03 -0.72 13.27
N GLY A 57 0.41 -0.59 14.52
CA GLY A 57 0.53 -1.72 15.44
C GLY A 57 1.79 -2.52 15.18
N ARG A 58 1.77 -3.47 14.24
CA ARG A 58 2.90 -4.36 13.97
C ARG A 58 3.44 -4.17 12.55
N VAL A 59 4.68 -3.74 12.46
CA VAL A 59 5.44 -3.69 11.19
C VAL A 59 6.16 -5.02 11.01
N LEU A 60 5.89 -5.72 9.91
CA LEU A 60 6.50 -7.01 9.60
C LEU A 60 7.83 -6.83 8.89
N LYS A 61 8.80 -7.70 9.24
CA LYS A 61 10.05 -7.85 8.49
C LYS A 61 9.79 -8.56 7.15
N LEU A 62 10.71 -8.40 6.22
CA LEU A 62 10.64 -9.01 4.89
C LEU A 62 10.31 -10.52 4.94
N GLU A 63 10.97 -11.28 5.82
CA GLU A 63 10.75 -12.72 5.93
C GLU A 63 9.30 -13.11 6.33
N GLU A 64 8.64 -12.28 7.15
CA GLU A 64 7.25 -12.51 7.49
C GLU A 64 6.29 -12.13 6.35
N LEU A 65 6.63 -11.09 5.58
CA LEU A 65 5.90 -10.72 4.36
C LEU A 65 5.99 -11.81 3.29
N LYS A 66 7.16 -12.44 3.13
CA LYS A 66 7.33 -13.60 2.25
C LYS A 66 6.46 -14.78 2.68
N LYS A 67 6.35 -15.07 3.97
CA LYS A 67 5.43 -16.11 4.48
C LYS A 67 3.96 -15.80 4.18
N ILE A 68 3.57 -14.51 4.17
CA ILE A 68 2.25 -14.10 3.72
C ILE A 68 2.08 -14.44 2.24
N ALA A 69 3.05 -14.09 1.40
CA ALA A 69 3.01 -14.41 -0.02
C ALA A 69 2.92 -15.93 -0.29
N ASP A 70 3.66 -16.76 0.47
CA ASP A 70 3.56 -18.22 0.38
C ASP A 70 2.14 -18.73 0.70
N ARG A 71 1.54 -18.21 1.77
CA ARG A 71 0.16 -18.57 2.12
C ARG A 71 -0.84 -18.10 1.07
N MET A 72 -0.65 -16.89 0.53
CA MET A 72 -1.47 -16.35 -0.55
C MET A 72 -1.39 -17.23 -1.79
N CYS A 73 -0.20 -17.65 -2.20
CA CYS A 73 0.02 -18.58 -3.30
C CYS A 73 -0.76 -19.87 -3.08
N ARG A 74 -0.62 -20.48 -1.91
CA ARG A 74 -1.32 -21.72 -1.53
C ARG A 74 -2.86 -21.60 -1.63
N TYR A 75 -3.42 -20.43 -1.29
CA TYR A 75 -4.85 -20.16 -1.37
C TYR A 75 -5.26 -19.47 -2.70
N LYS A 76 -4.36 -19.43 -3.67
CA LYS A 76 -4.61 -18.85 -5.00
C LYS A 76 -5.02 -17.37 -4.99
N LEU A 77 -4.58 -16.63 -3.96
CA LEU A 77 -4.68 -15.16 -3.93
C LEU A 77 -3.60 -14.57 -4.84
N ASN A 78 -3.90 -13.49 -5.54
CA ASN A 78 -3.05 -12.99 -6.61
C ASN A 78 -2.73 -11.50 -6.55
N GLN A 79 -3.10 -10.82 -5.47
CA GLN A 79 -2.75 -9.41 -5.27
C GLN A 79 -2.48 -9.14 -3.79
N LEU A 80 -1.31 -8.57 -3.49
CA LEU A 80 -0.93 -8.10 -2.16
C LEU A 80 -0.78 -6.59 -2.20
N GLN A 81 -1.41 -5.88 -1.26
CA GLN A 81 -1.18 -4.46 -1.03
C GLN A 81 -0.67 -4.26 0.38
N LEU A 82 0.38 -3.46 0.54
CA LEU A 82 0.91 -3.06 1.84
C LEU A 82 0.54 -1.61 2.09
N TYR A 83 -0.30 -1.35 3.09
CA TYR A 83 -0.60 0.01 3.50
C TYR A 83 0.60 0.62 4.22
N VAL A 84 1.12 1.70 3.68
CA VAL A 84 2.30 2.42 4.18
C VAL A 84 1.97 3.89 4.41
N GLU A 85 2.38 4.43 5.56
CA GLU A 85 2.43 5.87 5.86
C GLU A 85 3.89 6.34 5.92
N HIS A 86 4.71 5.71 6.77
CA HIS A 86 6.10 6.11 7.06
C HIS A 86 7.06 4.92 7.17
N THR A 87 6.59 3.72 6.93
CA THR A 87 7.33 2.46 7.15
C THR A 87 8.11 1.98 5.93
N TYR A 88 8.41 2.90 5.02
CA TYR A 88 9.42 2.77 3.98
C TYR A 88 10.52 3.82 4.20
N LEU A 89 11.77 3.47 3.91
CA LEU A 89 12.94 4.30 4.11
C LEU A 89 13.08 5.33 2.99
N PHE A 90 12.20 6.34 2.99
CA PHE A 90 12.27 7.46 2.05
C PHE A 90 13.58 8.23 2.21
N ARG A 91 14.25 8.57 1.11
CA ARG A 91 15.55 9.28 1.12
C ARG A 91 15.40 10.62 1.82
N ASP A 92 15.37 11.61 1.76
CA ASP A 92 15.34 12.94 2.38
C ASP A 92 14.33 13.12 3.54
N PHE A 93 13.79 12.02 4.10
CA PHE A 93 12.77 12.06 5.15
C PHE A 93 13.23 11.44 6.48
N SER A 94 14.52 11.63 6.84
CA SER A 94 15.13 10.99 8.00
C SER A 94 14.43 11.28 9.33
N GLU A 95 13.81 12.45 9.50
CA GLU A 95 13.04 12.76 10.70
C GLU A 95 11.80 11.88 10.84
N MET A 96 11.20 11.44 9.70
CA MET A 96 10.00 10.62 9.69
C MET A 96 10.26 9.18 10.14
N TRP A 97 11.41 8.61 9.80
CA TRP A 97 11.70 7.20 10.05
C TRP A 97 12.87 6.94 11.03
N ARG A 98 13.51 7.98 11.54
CA ARG A 98 14.72 7.91 12.38
C ARG A 98 14.62 6.92 13.55
N ASP A 99 13.47 6.87 14.22
CA ASP A 99 13.21 6.02 15.38
C ASP A 99 12.35 4.79 15.03
N GLN A 100 12.33 4.41 13.76
CA GLN A 100 11.53 3.32 13.20
C GLN A 100 12.43 2.26 12.56
N THR A 101 11.84 1.16 12.14
CA THR A 101 12.47 0.12 11.33
C THR A 101 11.72 -0.04 10.01
N PRO A 102 11.82 0.95 9.10
CA PRO A 102 11.13 0.91 7.82
C PRO A 102 11.73 -0.15 6.90
N LEU A 103 10.95 -0.63 5.94
CA LEU A 103 11.47 -1.46 4.85
C LEU A 103 12.37 -0.62 3.94
N THR A 104 13.47 -1.22 3.49
CA THR A 104 14.39 -0.58 2.54
C THR A 104 13.92 -0.78 1.09
N ALA A 105 14.53 -0.05 0.15
CA ALA A 105 14.26 -0.21 -1.27
C ALA A 105 14.60 -1.64 -1.74
N GLU A 106 15.73 -2.19 -1.27
CA GLU A 106 16.17 -3.55 -1.58
C GLU A 106 15.17 -4.59 -1.08
N GLU A 107 14.66 -4.43 0.13
CA GLU A 107 13.64 -5.33 0.69
C GLU A 107 12.32 -5.29 -0.10
N ILE A 108 11.90 -4.11 -0.57
CA ILE A 108 10.70 -3.99 -1.42
C ILE A 108 10.93 -4.64 -2.78
N LEU A 109 12.07 -4.39 -3.43
CA LEU A 109 12.42 -5.02 -4.71
C LEU A 109 12.49 -6.55 -4.60
N GLU A 110 13.06 -7.06 -3.50
CA GLU A 110 13.12 -8.48 -3.22
C GLU A 110 11.71 -9.07 -3.00
N LEU A 111 10.86 -8.37 -2.25
CA LEU A 111 9.47 -8.78 -2.03
C LEU A 111 8.67 -8.78 -3.34
N ASP A 112 8.84 -7.75 -4.19
CA ASP A 112 8.18 -7.68 -5.49
C ASP A 112 8.57 -8.88 -6.38
N SER A 113 9.87 -9.19 -6.46
CA SER A 113 10.34 -10.37 -7.19
C SER A 113 9.78 -11.67 -6.62
N TYR A 114 9.78 -11.81 -5.30
CA TYR A 114 9.25 -12.98 -4.58
C TYR A 114 7.75 -13.20 -4.83
N CYS A 115 6.98 -12.10 -4.85
CA CYS A 115 5.55 -12.13 -5.18
C CYS A 115 5.31 -12.52 -6.64
N ARG A 116 6.09 -11.96 -7.59
CA ARG A 116 5.97 -12.27 -9.02
C ARG A 116 6.20 -13.75 -9.33
N GLU A 117 7.19 -14.38 -8.69
CA GLU A 117 7.46 -15.80 -8.82
C GLU A 117 6.26 -16.68 -8.41
N ARG A 118 5.39 -16.13 -7.55
CA ARG A 118 4.14 -16.76 -7.07
C ARG A 118 2.89 -16.30 -7.80
N HIS A 119 3.06 -15.57 -8.89
CA HIS A 119 1.99 -14.91 -9.63
C HIS A 119 1.08 -14.02 -8.75
N ILE A 120 1.68 -13.36 -7.77
CA ILE A 120 1.06 -12.35 -6.91
C ILE A 120 1.55 -10.98 -7.39
N GLU A 121 0.64 -10.08 -7.71
CA GLU A 121 0.94 -8.68 -7.97
C GLU A 121 1.12 -7.94 -6.64
N LEU A 122 2.32 -7.40 -6.38
CA LEU A 122 2.54 -6.50 -5.26
C LEU A 122 2.17 -5.08 -5.68
N VAL A 123 1.07 -4.55 -5.14
CA VAL A 123 0.58 -3.21 -5.47
C VAL A 123 1.02 -2.22 -4.40
N PRO A 124 1.74 -1.14 -4.76
CA PRO A 124 2.10 -0.09 -3.81
C PRO A 124 0.85 0.63 -3.28
N SER A 125 0.87 0.94 -1.99
CA SER A 125 -0.19 1.67 -1.30
C SER A 125 0.46 2.62 -0.30
N LEU A 126 0.26 3.92 -0.49
CA LEU A 126 0.90 4.98 0.29
C LEU A 126 -0.12 6.04 0.71
N ALA A 127 -0.18 6.36 2.01
CA ALA A 127 -0.95 7.50 2.47
C ALA A 127 -0.42 8.79 1.85
N SER A 128 -1.29 9.55 1.20
CA SER A 128 -0.91 10.74 0.43
C SER A 128 -1.69 12.01 0.78
N PHE A 129 -2.71 11.90 1.62
CA PHE A 129 -3.56 13.04 1.95
C PHE A 129 -3.88 13.10 3.45
N GLY A 130 -4.64 12.14 3.99
CA GLY A 130 -4.79 11.89 5.42
C GLY A 130 -3.70 10.98 5.97
N HIS A 131 -3.74 10.67 7.27
CA HIS A 131 -2.88 9.69 7.94
C HIS A 131 -1.37 9.97 7.87
N LEU A 132 -0.97 11.23 7.72
CA LEU A 132 0.44 11.64 7.62
C LEU A 132 1.05 12.02 8.98
N CYS A 133 0.59 11.37 10.07
CA CYS A 133 0.97 11.74 11.44
C CYS A 133 2.48 11.85 11.61
N THR A 134 3.23 10.81 11.26
CA THR A 134 4.67 10.79 11.48
C THR A 134 5.41 11.84 10.63
N LEU A 135 4.98 12.05 9.39
CA LEU A 135 5.52 13.10 8.51
C LEU A 135 5.22 14.49 9.05
N LEU A 136 3.94 14.78 9.34
CA LEU A 136 3.48 16.11 9.74
C LEU A 136 3.74 16.44 11.22
N SER A 137 4.33 15.52 11.98
CA SER A 137 4.85 15.77 13.33
C SER A 137 6.35 16.05 13.34
N THR A 138 7.02 16.04 12.18
CA THR A 138 8.44 16.40 12.10
C THR A 138 8.63 17.92 12.20
N LYS A 139 9.83 18.32 12.57
CA LYS A 139 10.19 19.75 12.62
C LYS A 139 10.22 20.36 11.21
N THR A 140 10.62 19.59 10.21
CA THR A 140 10.79 20.05 8.83
C THR A 140 9.43 20.20 8.10
N TYR A 141 8.46 19.33 8.37
CA TYR A 141 7.21 19.27 7.60
C TYR A 141 5.95 19.55 8.42
N GLY A 142 6.07 19.80 9.72
CA GLY A 142 4.92 20.03 10.60
C GLY A 142 4.09 21.27 10.24
N ASP A 143 4.71 22.26 9.62
CA ASP A 143 4.02 23.45 9.13
C ASP A 143 3.10 23.19 7.92
N LEU A 144 3.27 22.05 7.24
CA LEU A 144 2.38 21.57 6.17
C LEU A 144 1.13 20.85 6.70
N CYS A 145 1.02 20.63 8.01
CA CYS A 145 -0.21 20.07 8.59
C CYS A 145 -1.36 21.06 8.46
N GLU A 146 -2.53 20.58 8.07
CA GLU A 146 -3.76 21.40 7.99
C GLU A 146 -4.12 21.99 9.34
N MET A 147 -4.05 21.19 10.43
CA MET A 147 -4.24 21.64 11.80
C MET A 147 -2.94 22.22 12.35
N GLU A 148 -2.99 23.49 12.77
CA GLU A 148 -1.86 24.13 13.45
C GLU A 148 -1.55 23.42 14.77
N ASP A 149 -0.24 23.33 15.07
CA ASP A 149 0.22 22.74 16.35
C ASP A 149 -0.31 21.32 16.66
N SER A 150 -0.68 20.54 15.63
CA SER A 150 -1.21 19.18 15.79
C SER A 150 -0.28 18.27 16.61
N TRP A 151 1.02 18.52 16.60
CA TRP A 151 2.03 17.81 17.38
C TRP A 151 1.94 18.08 18.90
N LYS A 152 1.24 19.12 19.32
CA LYS A 152 0.96 19.44 20.75
C LYS A 152 -0.18 18.59 21.32
N GLU A 153 -1.02 18.01 20.45
CA GLU A 153 -2.10 17.16 20.88
C GLU A 153 -1.55 15.88 21.54
N PRO A 154 -2.15 15.43 22.64
CA PRO A 154 -1.73 14.18 23.27
C PRO A 154 -1.81 13.02 22.29
N PHE A 155 -0.77 12.17 22.28
CA PHE A 155 -0.79 10.99 21.42
C PHE A 155 -1.95 10.07 21.80
N SER A 156 -2.83 9.82 20.84
CA SER A 156 -3.84 8.78 20.91
C SER A 156 -4.05 8.22 19.52
N PHE A 157 -4.61 7.02 19.42
CA PHE A 157 -4.97 6.45 18.12
C PHE A 157 -5.90 7.39 17.33
N TRP A 158 -6.88 8.00 18.00
CA TRP A 158 -7.83 8.93 17.38
C TRP A 158 -7.18 10.24 16.92
N ASN A 159 -6.27 10.82 17.69
CA ASN A 159 -5.58 12.04 17.30
C ASN A 159 -4.66 11.78 16.11
N ARG A 160 -3.97 10.63 16.11
CA ARG A 160 -3.17 10.17 14.96
C ARG A 160 -4.01 10.08 13.70
N MET A 161 -5.19 9.50 13.77
CA MET A 161 -6.08 9.30 12.62
C MET A 161 -6.69 10.61 12.12
N ARG A 162 -7.04 11.54 13.02
CA ARG A 162 -7.86 12.70 12.71
C ARG A 162 -7.08 13.95 12.31
N TYR A 163 -5.94 14.22 12.93
CA TYR A 163 -5.33 15.55 12.93
C TYR A 163 -4.20 15.74 11.91
N HIS A 164 -3.88 14.75 11.12
CA HIS A 164 -2.73 14.80 10.25
C HIS A 164 -3.11 14.68 8.77
N THR A 165 -3.97 15.60 8.34
CA THR A 165 -4.26 15.88 6.92
C THR A 165 -3.26 16.93 6.43
N ILE A 166 -2.70 16.77 5.24
CA ILE A 166 -1.81 17.77 4.66
C ILE A 166 -2.61 18.99 4.20
N ASN A 167 -2.03 20.20 4.35
CA ASN A 167 -2.65 21.45 3.96
C ASN A 167 -2.60 21.66 2.44
N VAL A 168 -3.73 21.57 1.78
CA VAL A 168 -3.86 21.73 0.32
C VAL A 168 -3.71 23.17 -0.16
N SER A 169 -3.75 24.17 0.74
CA SER A 169 -3.55 25.57 0.38
C SER A 169 -2.07 25.98 0.36
N ASP A 170 -1.16 25.12 0.80
CA ASP A 170 0.28 25.34 0.73
C ASP A 170 0.84 24.72 -0.56
N GLU A 171 1.48 25.54 -1.38
CA GLU A 171 2.05 25.11 -2.68
C GLU A 171 3.14 24.03 -2.57
N ARG A 172 3.74 23.85 -1.37
CA ARG A 172 4.76 22.83 -1.09
C ARG A 172 4.18 21.43 -0.87
N SER A 173 2.90 21.36 -0.49
CA SER A 173 2.25 20.10 -0.07
C SER A 173 2.20 19.07 -1.19
N LEU A 174 1.67 19.45 -2.34
CA LEU A 174 1.52 18.52 -3.46
C LEU A 174 2.87 18.05 -4.06
N PRO A 175 3.87 18.93 -4.30
CA PRO A 175 5.21 18.50 -4.73
C PRO A 175 5.87 17.53 -3.75
N LEU A 176 5.70 17.72 -2.44
CA LEU A 176 6.24 16.82 -1.42
C LEU A 176 5.66 15.40 -1.55
N ILE A 177 4.35 15.29 -1.66
CA ILE A 177 3.67 14.00 -1.80
C ILE A 177 4.01 13.35 -3.15
N LYS A 178 4.04 14.12 -4.22
CA LYS A 178 4.47 13.62 -5.55
C LYS A 178 5.90 13.07 -5.51
N LYS A 179 6.81 13.69 -4.75
CA LYS A 179 8.18 13.20 -4.55
C LYS A 179 8.18 11.83 -3.86
N MET A 180 7.39 11.67 -2.78
CA MET A 180 7.28 10.38 -2.08
C MET A 180 6.70 9.28 -3.00
N ILE A 181 5.61 9.59 -3.71
CA ILE A 181 5.00 8.65 -4.65
C ILE A 181 6.00 8.25 -5.75
N ALA A 182 6.68 9.24 -6.37
CA ALA A 182 7.63 9.00 -7.44
C ALA A 182 8.82 8.13 -7.01
N GLU A 183 9.31 8.29 -5.77
CA GLU A 183 10.35 7.42 -5.22
C GLU A 183 9.83 6.00 -4.99
N TYR A 184 8.69 5.88 -4.35
CA TYR A 184 8.16 4.59 -3.92
C TYR A 184 7.68 3.72 -5.08
N MET A 185 6.98 4.29 -6.06
CA MET A 185 6.40 3.55 -7.18
C MET A 185 7.43 2.85 -8.08
N GLN A 186 8.66 3.35 -8.13
CA GLN A 186 9.74 2.75 -8.95
C GLN A 186 10.20 1.37 -8.46
N LEU A 187 9.83 0.99 -7.25
CA LEU A 187 10.24 -0.26 -6.62
C LEU A 187 9.31 -1.44 -6.98
N PHE A 188 8.23 -1.18 -7.69
CA PHE A 188 7.19 -2.15 -7.97
C PHE A 188 7.06 -2.44 -9.45
N SER A 189 6.82 -3.69 -9.79
CA SER A 189 6.52 -4.13 -11.16
C SER A 189 5.04 -3.90 -11.54
N SER A 190 4.19 -3.61 -10.57
CA SER A 190 2.77 -3.29 -10.79
C SER A 190 2.59 -1.97 -11.52
N ASN A 191 1.61 -1.90 -12.40
CA ASN A 191 1.16 -0.64 -13.04
C ASN A 191 0.01 0.04 -12.26
N LYS A 192 -0.31 -0.44 -11.07
CA LYS A 192 -1.32 0.10 -10.18
C LYS A 192 -0.64 0.78 -8.99
N PHE A 193 -1.28 1.81 -8.46
CA PHE A 193 -0.87 2.49 -7.24
C PHE A 193 -2.11 2.91 -6.44
N ASN A 194 -2.16 2.59 -5.14
CA ASN A 194 -3.21 3.05 -4.24
C ASN A 194 -2.70 4.27 -3.47
N ILE A 195 -3.24 5.43 -3.77
CA ILE A 195 -2.82 6.71 -3.16
C ILE A 195 -3.39 6.94 -1.76
N CYS A 196 -4.27 6.09 -1.26
CA CYS A 196 -4.84 6.16 0.11
C CYS A 196 -5.24 7.59 0.52
N ALA A 197 -6.07 8.23 -0.28
CA ALA A 197 -6.50 9.61 -0.06
C ALA A 197 -7.76 9.72 0.82
N ASP A 198 -7.96 8.75 1.71
CA ASP A 198 -9.10 8.65 2.61
C ASP A 198 -8.95 9.48 3.89
N GLU A 199 -10.03 9.59 4.64
CA GLU A 199 -10.12 10.14 6.00
C GLU A 199 -9.45 11.51 6.21
N THR A 200 -9.64 12.42 5.28
CA THR A 200 -9.12 13.81 5.33
C THR A 200 -9.92 14.70 6.28
N PHE A 201 -10.03 14.30 7.55
CA PHE A 201 -10.93 14.88 8.54
C PHE A 201 -10.71 16.37 8.81
N CYS A 202 -9.50 16.89 8.62
CA CYS A 202 -9.17 18.29 8.86
C CYS A 202 -9.35 19.18 7.64
N LEU A 203 -9.54 18.63 6.45
CA LEU A 203 -9.64 19.40 5.20
C LEU A 203 -10.70 20.50 5.29
N GLY A 204 -10.31 21.73 5.01
CA GLY A 204 -11.18 22.88 5.02
C GLY A 204 -11.60 23.38 6.40
N LYS A 205 -10.97 22.90 7.48
CA LYS A 205 -11.36 23.28 8.85
C LYS A 205 -10.39 24.23 9.54
N TYR A 206 -9.13 24.27 9.12
CA TYR A 206 -8.07 25.07 9.72
C TYR A 206 -7.40 25.97 8.67
N LYS A 207 -6.18 25.69 8.25
CA LYS A 207 -5.43 26.55 7.32
C LYS A 207 -6.11 26.73 5.97
N SER A 208 -6.72 25.68 5.42
CA SER A 208 -7.46 25.74 4.15
C SER A 208 -8.91 26.19 4.30
N LYS A 209 -9.36 26.62 5.49
CA LYS A 209 -10.76 27.01 5.78
C LYS A 209 -11.27 28.08 4.82
N LYS A 210 -10.52 29.17 4.64
CA LYS A 210 -10.93 30.27 3.74
C LYS A 210 -11.10 29.75 2.31
N LEU A 211 -10.18 28.94 1.83
CA LEU A 211 -10.24 28.35 0.49
C LEU A 211 -11.45 27.40 0.36
N ALA A 212 -11.79 26.69 1.44
CA ALA A 212 -12.96 25.81 1.48
C ALA A 212 -14.27 26.60 1.49
N GLU A 213 -14.33 27.75 2.16
CA GLU A 213 -15.48 28.67 2.12
C GLU A 213 -15.71 29.24 0.72
N GLU A 214 -14.62 29.54 -0.01
CA GLU A 214 -14.69 30.11 -1.37
C GLU A 214 -15.02 29.03 -2.44
N ARG A 215 -14.47 27.83 -2.35
CA ARG A 215 -14.50 26.83 -3.42
C ARG A 215 -15.28 25.55 -3.07
N GLY A 216 -15.58 25.33 -1.79
CA GLY A 216 -16.18 24.10 -1.27
C GLY A 216 -15.16 23.02 -0.96
N VAL A 217 -15.33 22.31 0.17
CA VAL A 217 -14.42 21.24 0.65
C VAL A 217 -14.30 20.09 -0.36
N HIS A 218 -15.41 19.67 -0.97
CA HIS A 218 -15.40 18.61 -1.99
C HIS A 218 -14.56 18.99 -3.21
N ARG A 219 -14.59 20.27 -3.60
CA ARG A 219 -13.78 20.75 -4.71
C ARG A 219 -12.30 20.71 -4.38
N LEU A 220 -11.92 21.10 -3.16
CA LEU A 220 -10.51 21.03 -2.73
C LEU A 220 -10.00 19.58 -2.75
N TYR A 221 -10.81 18.65 -2.26
CA TYR A 221 -10.46 17.21 -2.31
C TYR A 221 -10.25 16.73 -3.75
N ILE A 222 -11.22 17.01 -4.63
CA ILE A 222 -11.16 16.59 -6.03
C ILE A 222 -9.96 17.20 -6.76
N ASP A 223 -9.71 18.50 -6.56
CA ASP A 223 -8.60 19.20 -7.21
C ASP A 223 -7.27 18.59 -6.76
N TYR A 224 -7.09 18.32 -5.45
CA TYR A 224 -5.87 17.72 -4.93
C TYR A 224 -5.63 16.29 -5.48
N VAL A 225 -6.66 15.46 -5.51
CA VAL A 225 -6.53 14.05 -5.95
C VAL A 225 -6.33 13.93 -7.47
N LYS A 226 -6.75 14.93 -8.26
CA LYS A 226 -6.58 14.93 -9.72
C LYS A 226 -5.17 15.30 -10.18
N GLU A 227 -4.42 15.98 -9.35
CA GLU A 227 -3.06 16.45 -9.66
C GLU A 227 -2.01 15.36 -9.40
#